data_8c0d498871421a8dd23596119a431ebb
#
_entry.id   8c0d498871421a8dd23596119a431ebb
#
_cell.length_a   1.000
_cell.length_b   1.000
_cell.length_c   1.000
_cell.angle_alpha   90.00
_cell.angle_beta   90.00
_cell.angle_gamma   90.00
#
_symmetry.space_group_name_H-M   'P 1'
#
loop_
_entity.id
_entity.type
_entity.pdbx_description
1 polymer ?
#
loop_
_entity_poly.entity_id
_entity_poly.type
_entity_poly.pdbx_seq_one_letter_code
_entity_poly.pdbx_strand_id
1 'polypeptide(L)'
;MDGNLIQRLDQYIAYAGLNDNRLTVLAGLKIGIINSARKRQKGMGSDNIEKILLVCKDLNARWLLTGEGEMLSITESTSNTELTSFLKIQNKELQEKVERLNREVGDLQRQLSELKKANAHQEESAVYAAASGSYLEK
;
A
#
# COMPACT_ATOMS: atom_id res chain seq x y z
N MET A 1 -4.38 -28.30 3.22
CA MET A 1 -4.06 -29.23 2.15
C MET A 1 -4.58 -28.70 0.86
N ASP A 2 -3.66 -28.41 0.06
CA ASP A 2 -3.87 -27.70 -1.17
C ASP A 2 -4.55 -28.62 -2.16
N GLY A 3 -5.75 -28.30 -2.53
CA GLY A 3 -6.57 -29.08 -3.45
C GLY A 3 -5.84 -29.45 -4.75
N ASN A 4 -6.49 -30.15 -5.62
CA ASN A 4 -5.93 -30.47 -6.93
C ASN A 4 -5.82 -29.21 -7.82
N LEU A 5 -5.15 -29.31 -8.95
CA LEU A 5 -4.91 -28.20 -9.88
C LEU A 5 -6.19 -27.43 -10.22
N ILE A 6 -7.30 -28.13 -10.43
CA ILE A 6 -8.56 -27.47 -10.83
C ILE A 6 -9.16 -26.64 -9.67
N GLN A 7 -9.00 -27.08 -8.43
CA GLN A 7 -9.46 -26.34 -7.27
C GLN A 7 -8.62 -25.05 -7.07
N ARG A 8 -7.32 -25.13 -7.28
CA ARG A 8 -6.46 -23.95 -7.28
C ARG A 8 -6.81 -22.98 -8.40
N LEU A 9 -7.10 -23.51 -9.60
CA LEU A 9 -7.56 -22.67 -10.71
C LEU A 9 -8.89 -21.98 -10.38
N ASP A 10 -9.83 -22.69 -9.75
CA ASP A 10 -11.10 -22.10 -9.29
C ASP A 10 -10.89 -20.98 -8.27
N GLN A 11 -9.94 -21.12 -7.36
CA GLN A 11 -9.56 -20.05 -6.42
C GLN A 11 -9.06 -18.81 -7.15
N TYR A 12 -8.21 -19.01 -8.16
CA TYR A 12 -7.72 -17.90 -8.97
C TYR A 12 -8.81 -17.23 -9.79
N ILE A 13 -9.70 -18.01 -10.41
CA ILE A 13 -10.86 -17.51 -11.17
C ILE A 13 -11.73 -16.62 -10.28
N ALA A 14 -12.02 -17.07 -9.06
CA ALA A 14 -12.78 -16.29 -8.07
C ALA A 14 -12.06 -15.00 -7.66
N TYR A 15 -10.76 -15.07 -7.41
CA TYR A 15 -9.95 -13.92 -7.07
C TYR A 15 -9.91 -12.87 -8.18
N ALA A 16 -9.69 -13.31 -9.42
CA ALA A 16 -9.60 -12.42 -10.58
C ALA A 16 -10.95 -11.85 -11.04
N GLY A 17 -12.07 -12.27 -10.42
CA GLY A 17 -13.40 -11.88 -10.84
C GLY A 17 -13.78 -12.40 -12.22
N LEU A 18 -13.16 -13.49 -12.65
CA LEU A 18 -13.41 -14.15 -13.90
C LEU A 18 -14.53 -15.22 -13.77
N ASN A 19 -15.00 -15.69 -14.90
CA ASN A 19 -15.79 -16.90 -14.97
C ASN A 19 -15.19 -17.88 -16.00
N ASP A 20 -15.64 -19.12 -15.97
CA ASP A 20 -15.11 -20.18 -16.84
C ASP A 20 -15.16 -19.80 -18.33
N ASN A 21 -16.25 -19.17 -18.77
CA ASN A 21 -16.42 -18.75 -20.15
C ASN A 21 -15.43 -17.66 -20.54
N ARG A 22 -15.25 -16.67 -19.67
CA ARG A 22 -14.35 -15.56 -19.93
C ARG A 22 -12.89 -16.01 -19.96
N LEU A 23 -12.49 -16.88 -19.03
CA LEU A 23 -11.16 -17.48 -19.07
C LEU A 23 -10.95 -18.35 -20.30
N THR A 24 -11.95 -19.14 -20.67
CA THR A 24 -11.95 -19.99 -21.89
C THR A 24 -11.70 -19.15 -23.15
N VAL A 25 -12.40 -18.02 -23.28
CA VAL A 25 -12.25 -17.12 -24.44
C VAL A 25 -10.89 -16.43 -24.41
N LEU A 26 -10.48 -15.90 -23.26
CA LEU A 26 -9.19 -15.20 -23.13
C LEU A 26 -7.99 -16.11 -23.42
N ALA A 27 -8.03 -17.34 -22.92
CA ALA A 27 -6.94 -18.30 -23.09
C ALA A 27 -7.04 -19.11 -24.40
N GLY A 28 -8.11 -18.93 -25.19
CA GLY A 28 -8.32 -19.70 -26.41
C GLY A 28 -8.50 -21.20 -26.17
N LEU A 29 -9.17 -21.56 -25.07
CA LEU A 29 -9.46 -22.94 -24.71
C LEU A 29 -10.70 -23.46 -25.44
N LYS A 30 -10.88 -24.77 -25.49
CA LYS A 30 -12.11 -25.37 -25.93
C LYS A 30 -13.24 -25.16 -24.92
N ILE A 31 -14.43 -24.84 -25.38
CA ILE A 31 -15.62 -24.66 -24.55
C ILE A 31 -15.83 -25.89 -23.67
N GLY A 32 -16.05 -25.67 -22.38
CA GLY A 32 -16.36 -26.73 -21.42
C GLY A 32 -15.16 -27.50 -20.88
N ILE A 33 -13.90 -27.14 -21.27
CA ILE A 33 -12.72 -27.88 -20.84
C ILE A 33 -12.47 -27.74 -19.34
N ILE A 34 -12.71 -26.55 -18.79
CA ILE A 34 -12.57 -26.26 -17.35
C ILE A 34 -13.62 -27.08 -16.57
N ASN A 35 -14.86 -27.05 -17.01
CA ASN A 35 -15.93 -27.80 -16.38
C ASN A 35 -15.71 -29.31 -16.46
N SER A 36 -15.20 -29.80 -17.60
CA SER A 36 -14.83 -31.20 -17.76
C SER A 36 -13.71 -31.65 -16.85
N ALA A 37 -12.69 -30.79 -16.64
CA ALA A 37 -11.61 -31.04 -15.71
C ALA A 37 -12.12 -31.08 -14.25
N ARG A 38 -13.04 -30.17 -13.92
CA ARG A 38 -13.68 -30.09 -12.60
C ARG A 38 -14.49 -31.36 -12.30
N LYS A 39 -15.28 -31.85 -13.26
CA LYS A 39 -16.07 -33.10 -13.11
C LYS A 39 -15.18 -34.34 -12.93
N ARG A 40 -14.06 -34.39 -13.63
CA ARG A 40 -13.12 -35.52 -13.53
C ARG A 40 -12.20 -35.43 -12.34
N GLN A 41 -12.13 -34.28 -11.65
CA GLN A 41 -11.17 -33.98 -10.58
C GLN A 41 -9.72 -34.29 -10.96
N LYS A 42 -9.42 -34.23 -12.24
CA LYS A 42 -8.09 -34.43 -12.81
C LYS A 42 -7.55 -33.10 -13.32
N GLY A 43 -6.24 -33.03 -13.42
CA GLY A 43 -5.57 -31.89 -14.03
C GLY A 43 -5.97 -31.68 -15.49
N MET A 44 -5.60 -30.57 -16.03
CA MET A 44 -5.75 -30.22 -17.44
C MET A 44 -4.49 -30.60 -18.20
N GLY A 45 -4.61 -30.82 -19.50
CA GLY A 45 -3.42 -31.03 -20.34
C GLY A 45 -2.48 -29.84 -20.32
N SER A 46 -1.19 -30.09 -20.46
CA SER A 46 -0.12 -29.08 -20.40
C SER A 46 -0.38 -27.88 -21.32
N ASP A 47 -0.86 -28.14 -22.55
CA ASP A 47 -1.19 -27.11 -23.53
C ASP A 47 -2.24 -26.12 -23.05
N ASN A 48 -3.23 -26.59 -22.29
CA ASN A 48 -4.28 -25.75 -21.73
C ASN A 48 -3.75 -24.93 -20.54
N ILE A 49 -2.89 -25.53 -19.72
CA ILE A 49 -2.23 -24.84 -18.61
C ILE A 49 -1.33 -23.74 -19.17
N GLU A 50 -0.54 -24.03 -20.19
CA GLU A 50 0.31 -23.06 -20.87
C GLU A 50 -0.49 -21.83 -21.36
N LYS A 51 -1.59 -22.08 -22.06
CA LYS A 51 -2.49 -21.02 -22.55
C LYS A 51 -3.04 -20.16 -21.42
N ILE A 52 -3.43 -20.76 -20.30
CA ILE A 52 -3.92 -20.04 -19.12
C ILE A 52 -2.79 -19.15 -18.55
N LEU A 53 -1.59 -19.69 -18.38
CA LEU A 53 -0.45 -18.97 -17.84
C LEU A 53 0.04 -17.82 -18.74
N LEU A 54 -0.11 -17.96 -20.05
CA LEU A 54 0.23 -16.90 -21.00
C LEU A 54 -0.70 -15.69 -20.88
N VAL A 55 -1.95 -15.91 -20.52
CA VAL A 55 -2.98 -14.87 -20.35
C VAL A 55 -3.00 -14.33 -18.92
N CYS A 56 -2.91 -15.20 -17.94
CA CYS A 56 -2.92 -14.87 -16.52
C CYS A 56 -1.47 -14.70 -16.01
N LYS A 57 -0.85 -13.58 -16.35
CA LYS A 57 0.58 -13.32 -16.05
C LYS A 57 0.86 -13.16 -14.55
N ASP A 58 -0.14 -12.80 -13.79
CA ASP A 58 -0.08 -12.66 -12.34
C ASP A 58 -0.28 -14.00 -11.59
N LEU A 59 -0.70 -15.05 -12.29
CA LEU A 59 -0.85 -16.37 -11.71
C LEU A 59 0.48 -17.09 -11.58
N ASN A 60 0.80 -17.53 -10.37
CA ASN A 60 2.01 -18.28 -10.10
C ASN A 60 1.90 -19.71 -10.60
N ALA A 61 2.69 -20.06 -11.62
CA ALA A 61 2.70 -21.38 -12.22
C ALA A 61 3.05 -22.49 -11.24
N ARG A 62 4.03 -22.28 -10.35
CA ARG A 62 4.42 -23.22 -9.33
C ARG A 62 3.28 -23.52 -8.38
N TRP A 63 2.64 -22.46 -7.88
CA TRP A 63 1.48 -22.63 -7.01
C TRP A 63 0.33 -23.36 -7.71
N LEU A 64 0.02 -23.02 -8.96
CA LEU A 64 -1.03 -23.69 -9.72
C LEU A 64 -0.76 -25.17 -9.89
N LEU A 65 0.49 -25.55 -10.20
CA LEU A 65 0.87 -26.93 -10.51
C LEU A 65 1.10 -27.77 -9.25
N THR A 66 1.75 -27.21 -8.22
CA THR A 66 2.21 -27.95 -7.04
C THR A 66 1.48 -27.60 -5.74
N GLY A 67 0.83 -26.45 -5.68
CA GLY A 67 0.26 -25.88 -4.45
C GLY A 67 1.28 -25.19 -3.56
N GLU A 68 2.53 -25.11 -3.96
CA GLU A 68 3.60 -24.47 -3.18
C GLU A 68 3.73 -22.98 -3.53
N GLY A 69 3.89 -22.17 -2.50
CA GLY A 69 4.08 -20.73 -2.62
C GLY A 69 2.77 -19.95 -2.65
N GLU A 70 2.82 -18.71 -3.12
CA GLU A 70 1.68 -17.83 -3.21
C GLU A 70 0.95 -17.99 -4.54
N MET A 71 -0.38 -17.79 -4.52
CA MET A 71 -1.24 -17.86 -5.71
C MET A 71 -0.82 -16.89 -6.79
N LEU A 72 -0.42 -15.69 -6.41
CA LEU A 72 0.03 -14.66 -7.33
C LEU A 72 1.53 -14.71 -7.49
N SER A 73 1.97 -14.69 -8.73
CA SER A 73 3.36 -14.43 -9.04
C SER A 73 3.61 -12.94 -8.80
N ILE A 74 4.49 -12.65 -7.85
CA ILE A 74 5.13 -11.35 -7.82
C ILE A 74 6.04 -11.34 -9.05
N THR A 75 5.48 -11.06 -10.22
CA THR A 75 6.28 -10.64 -11.34
C THR A 75 6.91 -9.33 -10.90
N GLU A 76 8.12 -9.42 -10.37
CA GLU A 76 9.05 -8.32 -10.40
C GLU A 76 9.29 -8.01 -11.88
N SER A 77 8.31 -7.38 -12.51
CA SER A 77 8.62 -6.65 -13.72
C SER A 77 9.66 -5.63 -13.28
N THR A 78 10.79 -5.60 -13.96
CA THR A 78 11.88 -4.66 -13.71
C THR A 78 11.41 -3.23 -13.55
N SER A 79 10.31 -2.86 -14.21
CA SER A 79 9.62 -1.58 -14.05
C SER A 79 8.99 -1.38 -12.67
N ASN A 80 8.49 -2.43 -12.01
CA ASN A 80 7.95 -2.31 -10.65
C ASN A 80 9.05 -2.19 -9.60
N THR A 81 10.21 -2.79 -9.82
CA THR A 81 11.35 -2.67 -8.91
C THR A 81 11.91 -1.25 -8.93
N GLU A 82 12.03 -0.63 -10.10
CA GLU A 82 12.47 0.76 -10.23
C GLU A 82 11.46 1.73 -9.62
N LEU A 83 10.17 1.55 -9.89
CA LEU A 83 9.12 2.35 -9.29
C LEU A 83 9.06 2.19 -7.76
N THR A 84 9.19 0.96 -7.27
CA THR A 84 9.20 0.67 -5.83
C THR A 84 10.42 1.28 -5.14
N SER A 85 11.60 1.20 -5.75
CA SER A 85 12.81 1.82 -5.23
C SER A 85 12.71 3.35 -5.24
N PHE A 86 12.18 3.94 -6.30
CA PHE A 86 11.91 5.37 -6.39
C PHE A 86 10.93 5.84 -5.31
N LEU A 87 9.82 5.13 -5.11
CA LEU A 87 8.84 5.44 -4.08
C LEU A 87 9.42 5.31 -2.66
N LYS A 88 10.28 4.33 -2.41
CA LYS A 88 10.99 4.20 -1.12
C LYS A 88 11.90 5.38 -0.85
N ILE A 89 12.63 5.85 -1.85
CA ILE A 89 13.50 7.04 -1.74
C ILE A 89 12.66 8.28 -1.45
N GLN A 90 11.59 8.49 -2.21
CA GLN A 90 10.67 9.61 -2.02
C GLN A 90 10.04 9.60 -0.62
N ASN A 91 9.59 8.44 -0.15
CA ASN A 91 9.04 8.32 1.20
C ASN A 91 10.07 8.67 2.27
N LYS A 92 11.31 8.24 2.12
CA LYS A 92 12.38 8.56 3.05
C LYS A 92 12.66 10.07 3.07
N GLU A 93 12.76 10.71 1.92
CA GLU A 93 12.96 12.16 1.82
C GLU A 93 11.80 12.95 2.46
N LEU A 94 10.57 12.52 2.25
CA LEU A 94 9.40 13.12 2.88
C LEU A 94 9.40 12.95 4.40
N GLN A 95 9.79 11.80 4.91
CA GLN A 95 9.92 11.56 6.35
C GLN A 95 10.97 12.47 6.98
N GLU A 96 12.15 12.59 6.38
CA GLU A 96 13.21 13.49 6.83
C GLU A 96 12.75 14.95 6.81
N LYS A 97 11.98 15.35 5.80
CA LYS A 97 11.39 16.68 5.72
C LYS A 97 10.35 16.93 6.81
N VAL A 98 9.49 15.96 7.08
CA VAL A 98 8.50 16.03 8.18
C VAL A 98 9.19 16.16 9.53
N GLU A 99 10.24 15.39 9.80
CA GLU A 99 11.00 15.46 11.05
C GLU A 99 11.68 16.83 11.22
N ARG A 100 12.24 17.37 10.13
CA ARG A 100 12.84 18.72 10.16
C ARG A 100 11.79 19.78 10.46
N LEU A 101 10.66 19.75 9.77
CA LEU A 101 9.58 20.70 9.99
C LEU A 101 8.99 20.59 11.40
N ASN A 102 8.84 19.40 11.94
CA ASN A 102 8.39 19.19 13.31
C ASN A 102 9.35 19.80 14.34
N ARG A 103 10.66 19.68 14.13
CA ARG A 103 11.67 20.34 14.98
C ARG A 103 11.53 21.86 14.89
N GLU A 104 11.41 22.40 13.68
CA GLU A 104 11.24 23.85 13.46
C GLU A 104 9.96 24.37 14.11
N VAL A 105 8.84 23.66 13.95
CA VAL A 105 7.58 23.98 14.63
C VAL A 105 7.76 23.99 16.16
N GLY A 106 8.43 23.00 16.72
CA GLY A 106 8.70 22.94 18.15
C GLY A 106 9.54 24.12 18.65
N ASP A 107 10.57 24.52 17.90
CA ASP A 107 11.40 25.67 18.23
C ASP A 107 10.62 26.99 18.14
N LEU A 108 9.82 27.17 17.09
CA LEU A 108 8.97 28.34 16.94
C LEU A 108 7.90 28.45 18.05
N GLN A 109 7.30 27.33 18.43
CA GLN A 109 6.35 27.29 19.54
C GLN A 109 7.00 27.70 20.87
N ARG A 110 8.24 27.26 21.10
CA ARG A 110 9.02 27.66 22.28
C ARG A 110 9.30 29.16 22.28
N GLN A 111 9.82 29.71 21.19
CA GLN A 111 10.05 31.14 21.01
C GLN A 111 8.77 31.96 21.23
N LEU A 112 7.66 31.50 20.65
CA LEU A 112 6.35 32.12 20.81
C LEU A 112 5.92 32.14 22.29
N SER A 113 6.12 31.05 22.99
CA SER A 113 5.82 30.95 24.42
C SER A 113 6.65 31.90 25.26
N GLU A 114 7.94 32.02 24.95
CA GLU A 114 8.87 32.95 25.63
C GLU A 114 8.48 34.40 25.38
N LEU A 115 8.18 34.77 24.14
CA LEU A 115 7.68 36.12 23.78
C LEU A 115 6.37 36.44 24.47
N LYS A 116 5.43 35.50 24.55
CA LYS A 116 4.18 35.71 25.30
C LYS A 116 4.41 35.96 26.78
N LYS A 117 5.33 35.22 27.40
CA LYS A 117 5.70 35.45 28.80
C LYS A 117 6.37 36.80 29.00
N ALA A 118 7.28 37.19 28.10
CA ALA A 118 7.96 38.50 28.17
C ALA A 118 6.96 39.64 28.00
N ASN A 119 6.02 39.56 27.07
CA ASN A 119 4.96 40.56 26.89
C ASN A 119 4.04 40.65 28.11
N ALA A 120 3.62 39.52 28.67
CA ALA A 120 2.80 39.50 29.89
C ALA A 120 3.52 40.21 31.07
N HIS A 121 4.82 39.97 31.22
CA HIS A 121 5.66 40.65 32.22
C HIS A 121 5.76 42.15 31.97
N GLN A 122 5.90 42.61 30.73
CA GLN A 122 5.91 44.02 30.38
C GLN A 122 4.58 44.72 30.67
N GLU A 123 3.46 44.07 30.31
CA GLU A 123 2.12 44.61 30.59
C GLU A 123 1.85 44.73 32.09
N GLU A 124 2.22 43.72 32.86
CA GLU A 124 2.09 43.74 34.32
C GLU A 124 2.95 44.84 34.96
N SER A 125 4.18 45.01 34.49
CA SER A 125 5.09 46.07 34.94
C SER A 125 4.59 47.46 34.56
N ALA A 126 4.00 47.64 33.37
CA ALA A 126 3.41 48.89 32.92
C ALA A 126 2.18 49.28 33.73
N VAL A 127 1.30 48.30 34.04
CA VAL A 127 0.13 48.50 34.88
C VAL A 127 0.55 48.90 36.32
N TYR A 128 1.55 48.24 36.88
CA TYR A 128 2.08 48.57 38.20
C TYR A 128 2.72 49.98 38.26
N ALA A 129 3.50 50.36 37.27
CA ALA A 129 4.09 51.70 37.17
C ALA A 129 3.03 52.78 37.00
N ALA A 130 1.96 52.55 36.19
CA ALA A 130 0.85 53.50 36.08
C ALA A 130 0.03 53.62 37.39
N ALA A 131 -0.17 52.53 38.12
CA ALA A 131 -0.85 52.54 39.43
C ALA A 131 -0.05 53.27 40.48
N SER A 132 1.31 53.06 40.54
CA SER A 132 2.16 53.78 41.47
C SER A 132 2.34 55.27 41.13
N GLY A 133 2.31 55.64 39.85
CA GLY A 133 2.33 57.03 39.40
C GLY A 133 1.10 57.84 39.80
N SER A 134 -0.08 57.23 39.88
CA SER A 134 -1.31 57.89 40.31
C SER A 134 -1.38 58.24 41.82
N TYR A 135 -0.55 57.59 42.64
CA TYR A 135 -0.42 57.89 44.08
C TYR A 135 0.52 59.07 44.38
N LEU A 136 1.35 59.48 43.43
CA LEU A 136 2.34 60.55 43.60
C LEU A 136 1.81 61.93 43.25
N GLU A 137 0.64 62.04 42.64
CA GLU A 137 0.00 63.31 42.24
C GLU A 137 -0.95 63.94 43.30
N LYS A 138 -0.93 63.47 44.54
CA LYS A 138 -1.67 64.04 45.66
C LYS A 138 -0.76 64.82 46.63
#